data_39435da0feba5d2ad2d2c8c1918247a8
#
_entry.id   39435da0feba5d2ad2d2c8c1918247a8
#
_cell.length_a   1.000
_cell.length_b   1.000
_cell.length_c   1.000
_cell.angle_alpha   90.00
_cell.angle_beta   90.00
_cell.angle_gamma   90.00
#
_symmetry.space_group_name_H-M   'P 1'
#
loop_
_entity.id
_entity.type
_entity.pdbx_description
1 polymer ?
#
loop_
_entity_poly.entity_id
_entity_poly.type
_entity_poly.pdbx_seq_one_letter_code
_entity_poly.pdbx_strand_id
1 'polypeptide(L)'
;LITGFIYPVVVHWVWDGEGWISAFSDDTFKGGMIDFAGSGVVHMVGGIAALVGAIAVGPRTGRFDEDASEMSFNSHSAPLQVLGTFILFVGMFGFNCGSTLAVNGFSEAMARAAVTTTLSAVSGALSTAALTKFFDHKDKWDLGQMCNGILAGLVSMTAGCSVVESWASIAIGI
;
A
#
# COMPACT_ATOMS: atom_id res chain seq x y z
N LEU A 1 -9.84 11.97 -14.99
CA LEU A 1 -10.97 11.19 -14.48
C LEU A 1 -10.78 10.80 -13.02
N ILE A 2 -9.67 10.13 -12.65
CA ILE A 2 -9.43 9.69 -11.26
C ILE A 2 -9.42 10.89 -10.32
N THR A 3 -8.57 11.86 -10.54
CA THR A 3 -8.37 13.03 -9.68
C THR A 3 -9.58 13.97 -9.62
N GLY A 4 -10.31 14.11 -10.73
CA GLY A 4 -11.42 15.08 -10.83
C GLY A 4 -12.80 14.50 -10.53
N PHE A 5 -12.94 13.16 -10.42
CA PHE A 5 -14.25 12.55 -10.21
C PHE A 5 -14.20 11.36 -9.23
N ILE A 6 -13.43 10.30 -9.53
CA ILE A 6 -13.51 9.06 -8.74
C ILE A 6 -12.98 9.30 -7.31
N TYR A 7 -11.78 9.88 -7.20
CA TYR A 7 -11.14 10.11 -5.90
C TYR A 7 -11.95 11.06 -4.99
N PRO A 8 -12.41 12.25 -5.44
CA PRO A 8 -13.22 13.13 -4.59
C PRO A 8 -14.50 12.50 -4.05
N VAL A 9 -15.16 11.64 -4.84
CA VAL A 9 -16.35 10.92 -4.38
C VAL A 9 -16.03 9.98 -3.22
N VAL A 10 -14.95 9.21 -3.32
CA VAL A 10 -14.54 8.29 -2.25
C VAL A 10 -14.03 9.05 -1.02
N VAL A 11 -13.29 10.17 -1.22
CA VAL A 11 -12.87 11.07 -0.13
C VAL A 11 -14.07 11.55 0.67
N HIS A 12 -15.13 12.02 -0.02
CA HIS A 12 -16.35 12.46 0.63
C HIS A 12 -17.01 11.34 1.45
N TRP A 13 -17.07 10.13 0.92
CA TRP A 13 -17.69 9.00 1.64
C TRP A 13 -17.00 8.68 2.97
N VAL A 14 -15.66 8.81 3.03
CA VAL A 14 -14.85 8.28 4.15
C VAL A 14 -14.33 9.38 5.07
N TRP A 15 -13.92 10.52 4.52
CA TRP A 15 -13.22 11.57 5.27
C TRP A 15 -14.04 12.85 5.49
N ASP A 16 -15.20 12.95 4.85
CA ASP A 16 -16.11 14.09 5.08
C ASP A 16 -16.97 13.84 6.31
N GLY A 17 -17.29 14.91 7.05
CA GLY A 17 -18.19 14.84 8.21
C GLY A 17 -19.63 14.41 7.89
N GLU A 18 -20.04 14.52 6.63
CA GLU A 18 -21.34 14.06 6.12
C GLU A 18 -21.23 12.74 5.33
N GLY A 19 -20.04 12.13 5.29
CA GLY A 19 -19.79 10.88 4.58
C GLY A 19 -20.52 9.69 5.21
N TRP A 20 -21.19 8.90 4.41
CA TRP A 20 -22.04 7.79 4.87
C TRP A 20 -21.30 6.62 5.55
N ILE A 21 -19.97 6.49 5.35
CA ILE A 21 -19.10 5.54 6.05
C ILE A 21 -18.00 6.23 6.84
N SER A 22 -18.07 7.54 7.01
CA SER A 22 -17.08 8.32 7.73
C SER A 22 -17.17 8.06 9.24
N ALA A 23 -16.03 7.85 9.89
CA ALA A 23 -15.96 7.77 11.35
C ALA A 23 -16.22 9.13 12.04
N PHE A 24 -16.29 10.22 11.28
CA PHE A 24 -16.51 11.58 11.78
C PHE A 24 -17.99 12.02 11.69
N SER A 25 -18.88 11.18 11.10
CA SER A 25 -20.30 11.48 10.95
C SER A 25 -21.12 10.82 12.07
N ASP A 26 -22.12 11.52 12.58
CA ASP A 26 -23.01 11.01 13.64
C ASP A 26 -23.96 9.91 13.14
N ASP A 27 -24.30 9.91 11.84
CA ASP A 27 -25.25 8.99 11.20
C ASP A 27 -24.58 7.89 10.36
N THR A 28 -23.38 7.44 10.76
CA THR A 28 -22.61 6.49 9.98
C THR A 28 -23.11 5.06 10.05
N PHE A 29 -22.93 4.33 8.95
CA PHE A 29 -23.16 2.89 8.91
C PHE A 29 -22.22 2.17 9.87
N LYS A 30 -22.75 1.55 10.92
CA LYS A 30 -22.03 0.77 11.93
C LYS A 30 -20.87 1.50 12.65
N GLY A 31 -20.96 2.81 12.83
CA GLY A 31 -19.93 3.59 13.52
C GLY A 31 -18.80 4.10 12.64
N GLY A 32 -18.91 3.90 11.33
CA GLY A 32 -17.96 4.43 10.36
C GLY A 32 -16.70 3.58 10.16
N MET A 33 -15.89 3.99 9.21
CA MET A 33 -14.61 3.37 8.85
C MET A 33 -13.45 4.28 9.23
N ILE A 34 -12.48 3.73 9.93
CA ILE A 34 -11.20 4.43 10.18
C ILE A 34 -10.27 4.14 9.00
N ASP A 35 -9.94 5.17 8.25
CA ASP A 35 -8.91 5.13 7.22
C ASP A 35 -7.99 6.33 7.39
N PHE A 36 -7.09 6.23 8.39
CA PHE A 36 -6.31 7.35 8.90
C PHE A 36 -5.47 8.05 7.81
N ALA A 37 -4.73 7.29 7.03
CA ALA A 37 -3.87 7.84 5.99
C ALA A 37 -4.27 7.41 4.57
N GLY A 38 -5.32 6.60 4.37
CA GLY A 38 -5.88 6.35 3.05
C GLY A 38 -5.53 5.00 2.43
N SER A 39 -5.51 3.91 3.20
CA SER A 39 -5.38 2.56 2.60
C SER A 39 -6.53 2.28 1.63
N GLY A 40 -7.76 2.60 2.01
CA GLY A 40 -8.95 2.50 1.16
C GLY A 40 -9.06 3.68 0.20
N VAL A 41 -9.12 4.88 0.75
CA VAL A 41 -9.41 6.12 0.00
C VAL A 41 -8.38 6.39 -1.10
N VAL A 42 -7.10 6.15 -0.84
CA VAL A 42 -6.02 6.43 -1.79
C VAL A 42 -5.55 5.17 -2.49
N HIS A 43 -5.08 4.18 -1.74
CA HIS A 43 -4.36 3.04 -2.32
C HIS A 43 -5.30 2.01 -2.95
N MET A 44 -6.43 1.66 -2.33
CA MET A 44 -7.40 0.75 -2.94
C MET A 44 -8.05 1.38 -4.18
N VAL A 45 -8.38 2.67 -4.14
CA VAL A 45 -8.89 3.40 -5.31
C VAL A 45 -7.85 3.38 -6.43
N GLY A 46 -6.57 3.65 -6.12
CA GLY A 46 -5.48 3.57 -7.09
C GLY A 46 -5.28 2.16 -7.64
N GLY A 47 -5.30 1.16 -6.78
CA GLY A 47 -5.14 -0.25 -7.15
C GLY A 47 -6.26 -0.77 -8.06
N ILE A 48 -7.52 -0.44 -7.75
CA ILE A 48 -8.67 -0.80 -8.59
C ILE A 48 -8.59 -0.09 -9.94
N ALA A 49 -8.26 1.20 -9.95
CA ALA A 49 -8.10 1.95 -11.20
C ALA A 49 -6.96 1.37 -12.06
N ALA A 50 -5.86 0.95 -11.45
CA ALA A 50 -4.74 0.29 -12.13
C ALA A 50 -5.16 -1.08 -12.70
N LEU A 51 -5.92 -1.86 -11.93
CA LEU A 51 -6.44 -3.16 -12.38
C LEU A 51 -7.35 -3.01 -13.61
N VAL A 52 -8.32 -2.11 -13.53
CA VAL A 52 -9.24 -1.84 -14.66
C VAL A 52 -8.47 -1.32 -15.88
N GLY A 53 -7.50 -0.42 -15.64
CA GLY A 53 -6.63 0.08 -16.70
C GLY A 53 -5.80 -1.03 -17.37
N ALA A 54 -5.23 -1.93 -16.58
CA ALA A 54 -4.47 -3.08 -17.10
C ALA A 54 -5.34 -4.02 -17.92
N ILE A 55 -6.57 -4.31 -17.48
CA ILE A 55 -7.54 -5.13 -18.22
C ILE A 55 -7.92 -4.46 -19.54
N ALA A 56 -8.19 -3.15 -19.52
CA ALA A 56 -8.61 -2.40 -20.70
C ALA A 56 -7.50 -2.27 -21.75
N VAL A 57 -6.26 -2.08 -21.33
CA VAL A 57 -5.10 -1.97 -22.23
C VAL A 57 -4.65 -3.33 -22.75
N GLY A 58 -4.80 -4.37 -21.94
CA GLY A 58 -4.32 -5.72 -22.25
C GLY A 58 -2.80 -5.87 -22.09
N PRO A 59 -2.27 -7.05 -22.44
CA PRO A 59 -0.85 -7.35 -22.32
C PRO A 59 -0.01 -6.56 -23.34
N ARG A 60 1.26 -6.34 -22.99
CA ARG A 60 2.23 -5.77 -23.94
C ARG A 60 2.38 -6.69 -25.14
N THR A 61 2.54 -6.10 -26.34
CA THR A 61 2.81 -6.84 -27.58
C THR A 61 4.00 -7.78 -27.38
N GLY A 62 3.84 -9.04 -27.75
CA GLY A 62 4.87 -10.07 -27.62
C GLY A 62 5.00 -10.69 -26.22
N ARG A 63 4.25 -10.25 -25.19
CA ARG A 63 4.40 -10.76 -23.80
C ARG A 63 4.10 -12.26 -23.67
N PHE A 64 3.14 -12.76 -24.41
CA PHE A 64 2.64 -14.13 -24.34
C PHE A 64 2.76 -14.87 -25.70
N ASP A 65 3.58 -14.37 -26.62
CA ASP A 65 3.87 -15.05 -27.88
C ASP A 65 4.72 -16.30 -27.60
N GLU A 66 4.55 -17.37 -28.41
CA GLU A 66 5.27 -18.63 -28.19
C GLU A 66 6.81 -18.47 -28.26
N ASP A 67 7.27 -17.50 -29.05
CA ASP A 67 8.68 -17.16 -29.23
C ASP A 67 9.16 -16.07 -28.23
N ALA A 68 8.31 -15.65 -27.27
CA ALA A 68 8.66 -14.58 -26.35
C ALA A 68 9.84 -14.99 -25.46
N SER A 69 10.95 -14.29 -25.59
CA SER A 69 12.07 -14.44 -24.67
C SER A 69 11.67 -13.94 -23.30
N GLU A 70 11.68 -14.81 -22.27
CA GLU A 70 11.43 -14.40 -20.88
C GLU A 70 12.30 -13.20 -20.46
N MET A 71 13.53 -13.11 -20.98
CA MET A 71 14.46 -12.02 -20.69
C MET A 71 13.98 -10.66 -21.19
N SER A 72 13.16 -10.56 -22.22
CA SER A 72 12.72 -9.27 -22.79
C SER A 72 11.72 -8.52 -21.91
N PHE A 73 11.08 -9.19 -20.96
CA PHE A 73 10.06 -8.62 -20.06
C PHE A 73 10.47 -8.59 -18.59
N ASN A 74 11.68 -9.03 -18.26
CA ASN A 74 12.20 -8.98 -16.90
C ASN A 74 12.67 -7.56 -16.53
N SER A 75 12.75 -7.29 -15.23
CA SER A 75 13.34 -6.06 -14.71
C SER A 75 14.79 -5.94 -15.16
N HIS A 76 15.17 -4.80 -15.74
CA HIS A 76 16.53 -4.58 -16.24
C HIS A 76 17.51 -4.08 -15.18
N SER A 77 17.04 -3.64 -14.00
CA SER A 77 17.91 -3.08 -12.96
C SER A 77 17.35 -3.30 -11.55
N ALA A 78 17.81 -4.36 -10.89
CA ALA A 78 17.52 -4.61 -9.49
C ALA A 78 17.99 -3.46 -8.54
N PRO A 79 19.16 -2.84 -8.72
CA PRO A 79 19.57 -1.70 -7.90
C PRO A 79 18.61 -0.51 -7.99
N LEU A 80 18.10 -0.19 -9.18
CA LEU A 80 17.12 0.90 -9.34
C LEU A 80 15.78 0.55 -8.73
N GLN A 81 15.35 -0.70 -8.78
CA GLN A 81 14.13 -1.16 -8.12
C GLN A 81 14.23 -1.01 -6.60
N VAL A 82 15.35 -1.44 -6.01
CA VAL A 82 15.61 -1.29 -4.57
C VAL A 82 15.67 0.19 -4.19
N LEU A 83 16.39 1.01 -4.95
CA LEU A 83 16.44 2.45 -4.71
C LEU A 83 15.04 3.08 -4.72
N GLY A 84 14.22 2.76 -5.73
CA GLY A 84 12.83 3.23 -5.80
C GLY A 84 11.99 2.80 -4.61
N THR A 85 12.15 1.55 -4.15
CA THR A 85 11.48 1.03 -2.97
C THR A 85 11.88 1.79 -1.70
N PHE A 86 13.16 2.11 -1.51
CA PHE A 86 13.61 2.90 -0.37
C PHE A 86 13.13 4.36 -0.44
N ILE A 87 13.11 4.97 -1.61
CA ILE A 87 12.53 6.31 -1.78
C ILE A 87 11.04 6.32 -1.37
N LEU A 88 10.28 5.31 -1.82
CA LEU A 88 8.87 5.15 -1.42
C LEU A 88 8.74 4.86 0.08
N PHE A 89 9.62 4.03 0.66
CA PHE A 89 9.64 3.76 2.10
C PHE A 89 9.78 5.06 2.91
N VAL A 90 10.74 5.91 2.55
CA VAL A 90 10.90 7.23 3.18
C VAL A 90 9.68 8.11 2.95
N GLY A 91 9.13 8.11 1.73
CA GLY A 91 7.90 8.84 1.40
C GLY A 91 6.71 8.43 2.26
N MET A 92 6.62 7.15 2.63
CA MET A 92 5.53 6.64 3.47
C MET A 92 5.61 7.10 4.93
N PHE A 93 6.78 7.46 5.46
CA PHE A 93 6.83 8.17 6.74
C PHE A 93 6.18 9.56 6.63
N GLY A 94 6.48 10.30 5.57
CA GLY A 94 5.78 11.57 5.29
C GLY A 94 4.28 11.37 5.11
N PHE A 95 3.88 10.31 4.44
CA PHE A 95 2.49 9.99 4.17
C PHE A 95 1.74 9.56 5.44
N ASN A 96 2.18 8.51 6.12
CA ASN A 96 1.49 7.93 7.27
C ASN A 96 1.64 8.81 8.53
N CYS A 97 2.85 9.24 8.88
CA CYS A 97 3.04 10.10 10.05
C CYS A 97 2.50 11.53 9.80
N GLY A 98 2.67 12.05 8.58
CA GLY A 98 2.17 13.38 8.21
C GLY A 98 0.64 13.47 8.13
N SER A 99 -0.06 12.35 8.06
CA SER A 99 -1.54 12.30 8.05
C SER A 99 -2.18 12.76 9.37
N THR A 100 -1.40 13.00 10.41
CA THR A 100 -1.85 13.75 11.60
C THR A 100 -2.20 15.21 11.28
N LEU A 101 -1.72 15.75 10.16
CA LEU A 101 -1.89 17.13 9.68
C LEU A 101 -1.37 18.21 10.66
N ALA A 102 -0.83 17.83 11.82
CA ALA A 102 -0.21 18.68 12.80
C ALA A 102 0.82 17.90 13.63
N VAL A 103 1.91 18.55 14.02
CA VAL A 103 2.95 17.95 14.87
C VAL A 103 2.63 18.18 16.36
N ASN A 104 2.21 19.41 16.69
CA ASN A 104 1.93 19.78 18.07
C ASN A 104 0.65 19.08 18.56
N GLY A 105 0.77 18.35 19.66
CA GLY A 105 -0.33 17.55 20.23
C GLY A 105 -0.53 16.17 19.62
N PHE A 106 0.16 15.83 18.52
CA PHE A 106 0.00 14.53 17.81
C PHE A 106 1.29 13.70 17.75
N SER A 107 2.29 14.04 18.52
CA SER A 107 3.61 13.37 18.52
C SER A 107 3.52 11.88 18.82
N GLU A 108 2.63 11.45 19.70
CA GLU A 108 2.41 10.05 20.02
C GLU A 108 1.83 9.27 18.80
N ALA A 109 0.80 9.83 18.17
CA ALA A 109 0.20 9.21 16.97
C ALA A 109 1.21 9.12 15.82
N MET A 110 2.03 10.17 15.63
CA MET A 110 3.12 10.17 14.64
C MET A 110 4.16 9.09 14.94
N ALA A 111 4.61 8.98 16.20
CA ALA A 111 5.58 7.97 16.60
C ALA A 111 5.02 6.55 16.44
N ARG A 112 3.76 6.33 16.83
CA ARG A 112 3.06 5.06 16.62
C ARG A 112 2.98 4.73 15.12
N ALA A 113 2.54 5.66 14.29
CA ALA A 113 2.47 5.48 12.84
C ALA A 113 3.84 5.11 12.22
N ALA A 114 4.93 5.71 12.70
CA ALA A 114 6.28 5.36 12.24
C ALA A 114 6.66 3.91 12.58
N VAL A 115 6.41 3.48 13.82
CA VAL A 115 6.73 2.12 14.28
C VAL A 115 5.88 1.09 13.54
N THR A 116 4.57 1.27 13.49
CA THR A 116 3.63 0.32 12.86
C THR A 116 3.87 0.21 11.35
N THR A 117 4.15 1.33 10.67
CA THR A 117 4.51 1.36 9.24
C THR A 117 5.78 0.56 8.98
N THR A 118 6.82 0.72 9.83
CA THR A 118 8.07 -0.01 9.69
C THR A 118 7.88 -1.52 9.89
N LEU A 119 7.17 -1.91 10.96
CA LEU A 119 6.93 -3.32 11.26
C LEU A 119 6.12 -4.01 10.17
N SER A 120 5.09 -3.35 9.65
CA SER A 120 4.28 -3.87 8.55
C SER A 120 5.07 -4.03 7.25
N ALA A 121 5.93 -3.07 6.91
CA ALA A 121 6.81 -3.17 5.74
C ALA A 121 7.78 -4.35 5.84
N VAL A 122 8.38 -4.54 7.02
CA VAL A 122 9.34 -5.66 7.25
C VAL A 122 8.61 -7.00 7.20
N SER A 123 7.46 -7.13 7.85
CA SER A 123 6.68 -8.39 7.81
C SER A 123 6.22 -8.71 6.39
N GLY A 124 5.77 -7.73 5.61
CA GLY A 124 5.41 -7.90 4.20
C GLY A 124 6.59 -8.37 3.34
N ALA A 125 7.78 -7.81 3.55
CA ALA A 125 8.99 -8.28 2.86
C ALA A 125 9.33 -9.74 3.18
N LEU A 126 9.30 -10.09 4.48
CA LEU A 126 9.65 -11.42 4.94
C LEU A 126 8.62 -12.48 4.51
N SER A 127 7.34 -12.18 4.63
CA SER A 127 6.27 -13.08 4.19
C SER A 127 6.33 -13.33 2.69
N THR A 128 6.48 -12.29 1.88
CA THR A 128 6.62 -12.41 0.43
C THR A 128 7.88 -13.20 0.05
N ALA A 129 9.00 -12.95 0.71
CA ALA A 129 10.24 -13.70 0.49
C ALA A 129 10.05 -15.20 0.81
N ALA A 130 9.38 -15.52 1.93
CA ALA A 130 9.11 -16.88 2.30
C ALA A 130 8.14 -17.55 1.32
N LEU A 131 7.04 -16.90 0.98
CA LEU A 131 6.03 -17.43 0.05
C LEU A 131 6.64 -17.71 -1.33
N THR A 132 7.38 -16.77 -1.90
CA THR A 132 8.02 -16.97 -3.21
C THR A 132 9.04 -18.10 -3.20
N LYS A 133 9.80 -18.24 -2.11
CA LYS A 133 10.76 -19.34 -1.99
C LYS A 133 10.09 -20.71 -1.85
N PHE A 134 9.03 -20.82 -1.05
CA PHE A 134 8.38 -22.10 -0.78
C PHE A 134 7.40 -22.54 -1.88
N PHE A 135 6.69 -21.60 -2.52
CA PHE A 135 5.65 -21.92 -3.50
C PHE A 135 6.13 -21.86 -4.94
N ASP A 136 7.04 -20.94 -5.28
CA ASP A 136 7.60 -20.84 -6.65
C ASP A 136 8.75 -21.83 -6.90
N HIS A 137 9.15 -22.61 -5.90
CA HIS A 137 10.25 -23.57 -5.96
C HIS A 137 11.56 -22.97 -6.54
N LYS A 138 11.75 -21.67 -6.36
CA LYS A 138 12.97 -20.98 -6.80
C LYS A 138 14.08 -21.21 -5.77
N ASP A 139 15.23 -21.68 -6.21
CA ASP A 139 16.41 -21.83 -5.34
C ASP A 139 16.97 -20.49 -4.84
N LYS A 140 16.53 -19.39 -5.43
CA LYS A 140 17.02 -18.04 -5.13
C LYS A 140 15.92 -17.16 -4.52
N TRP A 141 16.33 -16.25 -3.64
CA TRP A 141 15.47 -15.19 -3.13
C TRP A 141 15.11 -14.21 -4.25
N ASP A 142 13.83 -13.92 -4.41
CA ASP A 142 13.36 -12.95 -5.40
C ASP A 142 13.32 -11.54 -4.79
N LEU A 143 14.35 -10.74 -5.08
CA LEU A 143 14.48 -9.38 -4.57
C LEU A 143 13.35 -8.46 -5.07
N GLY A 144 12.87 -8.69 -6.29
CA GLY A 144 11.74 -7.92 -6.84
C GLY A 144 10.46 -8.15 -6.07
N GLN A 145 10.18 -9.40 -5.73
CA GLN A 145 9.02 -9.74 -4.91
C GLN A 145 9.16 -9.25 -3.47
N MET A 146 10.36 -9.27 -2.90
CA MET A 146 10.60 -8.66 -1.59
C MET A 146 10.30 -7.14 -1.59
N CYS A 147 10.72 -6.43 -2.64
CA CYS A 147 10.39 -5.03 -2.81
C CYS A 147 8.85 -4.80 -2.89
N ASN A 148 8.15 -5.65 -3.64
CA ASN A 148 6.69 -5.60 -3.70
C ASN A 148 6.06 -5.88 -2.33
N GLY A 149 6.60 -6.83 -1.56
CA GLY A 149 6.16 -7.12 -0.19
C GLY A 149 6.34 -5.94 0.75
N ILE A 150 7.48 -5.22 0.66
CA ILE A 150 7.68 -3.97 1.42
C ILE A 150 6.55 -2.98 1.10
N LEU A 151 6.30 -2.73 -0.18
CA LEU A 151 5.29 -1.76 -0.61
C LEU A 151 3.87 -2.18 -0.20
N ALA A 152 3.54 -3.47 -0.31
CA ALA A 152 2.26 -4.00 0.15
C ALA A 152 2.07 -3.81 1.66
N GLY A 153 3.09 -4.12 2.46
CA GLY A 153 3.07 -3.89 3.91
C GLY A 153 2.92 -2.41 4.28
N LEU A 154 3.62 -1.51 3.59
CA LEU A 154 3.47 -0.07 3.78
C LEU A 154 2.03 0.40 3.54
N VAL A 155 1.43 -0.07 2.45
CA VAL A 155 0.08 0.32 2.02
C VAL A 155 -1.00 -0.27 2.93
N SER A 156 -0.88 -1.54 3.31
CA SER A 156 -1.87 -2.20 4.17
C SER A 156 -1.97 -1.52 5.54
N MET A 157 -0.87 -0.97 6.05
CA MET A 157 -0.83 -0.32 7.36
C MET A 157 -1.42 1.09 7.37
N THR A 158 -1.60 1.71 6.21
CA THR A 158 -1.97 3.13 6.06
C THR A 158 -3.28 3.50 6.77
N ALA A 159 -4.28 2.60 6.77
CA ALA A 159 -5.57 2.86 7.43
C ALA A 159 -5.45 2.92 8.96
N GLY A 160 -4.69 2.01 9.55
CA GLY A 160 -4.66 1.80 10.99
C GLY A 160 -3.38 2.28 11.69
N CYS A 161 -2.43 2.88 10.98
CA CYS A 161 -1.07 3.11 11.48
C CYS A 161 -1.01 3.92 12.78
N SER A 162 -1.98 4.80 13.05
CA SER A 162 -2.03 5.63 14.26
C SER A 162 -2.77 4.98 15.44
N VAL A 163 -3.52 3.88 15.21
CA VAL A 163 -4.44 3.32 16.22
C VAL A 163 -4.16 1.86 16.57
N VAL A 164 -3.46 1.10 15.73
CA VAL A 164 -3.21 -0.32 16.01
C VAL A 164 -1.98 -0.54 16.89
N GLU A 165 -1.96 -1.66 17.59
CA GLU A 165 -0.81 -2.10 18.38
C GLU A 165 0.32 -2.64 17.50
N SER A 166 1.56 -2.57 17.99
CA SER A 166 2.75 -2.98 17.22
C SER A 166 2.70 -4.43 16.73
N TRP A 167 2.17 -5.36 17.53
CA TRP A 167 2.03 -6.76 17.11
C TRP A 167 1.00 -6.93 15.98
N ALA A 168 -0.08 -6.13 16.02
CA ALA A 168 -1.11 -6.17 14.97
C ALA A 168 -0.57 -5.66 13.64
N SER A 169 0.36 -4.69 13.65
CA SER A 169 0.99 -4.21 12.42
C SER A 169 1.82 -5.28 11.72
N ILE A 170 2.44 -6.20 12.47
CA ILE A 170 3.13 -7.36 11.90
C ILE A 170 2.13 -8.28 11.18
N ALA A 171 1.00 -8.58 11.84
CA ALA A 171 -0.05 -9.41 11.25
C ALA A 171 -0.70 -8.78 10.00
N ILE A 172 -0.88 -7.46 9.99
CA ILE A 172 -1.44 -6.72 8.86
C ILE A 172 -0.47 -6.70 7.66
N GLY A 173 0.83 -6.71 7.92
CA GLY A 173 1.85 -6.70 6.86
C GLY A 173 2.09 -8.06 6.19
N ILE A 174 1.68 -9.17 6.79
CA ILE A 174 1.79 -10.53 6.24
C ILE A 174 0.76 -10.79 5.15
#